data_0d47c1cab11bf4d88c86c3874b8057ca
#
_entry.id   0d47c1cab11bf4d88c86c3874b8057ca
#
_cell.length_a   1.000
_cell.length_b   1.000
_cell.length_c   1.000
_cell.angle_alpha   90.00
_cell.angle_beta   90.00
_cell.angle_gamma   90.00
#
_symmetry.space_group_name_H-M   'P 1'
#
loop_
_entity.id
_entity.type
_entity.pdbx_description
1 polymer ?
#
loop_
_entity_poly.entity_id
_entity_poly.type
_entity_poly.pdbx_seq_one_letter_code
_entity_poly.pdbx_strand_id
1 'polypeptide(L)'
;MYNNQTNESANRVMNRAEVQGAYDRTMRQIKQESSDAFERFRHVRSEACREANQRIKELKQQITRLECEILDAQERRAKIIEDARDNYNVAIQTAAEAKTHARMEYQMAMLMAE
;
A
#
# COMPACT_ATOMS: atom_id res chain seq x y z
N MET A 1 -20.86 -19.21 71.99
CA MET A 1 -20.34 -20.49 71.47
C MET A 1 -21.34 -21.22 70.61
N TYR A 2 -22.55 -21.32 71.05
CA TYR A 2 -23.60 -22.00 70.25
C TYR A 2 -23.87 -21.36 68.89
N ASN A 3 -23.95 -20.05 68.84
CA ASN A 3 -24.23 -19.33 67.63
C ASN A 3 -23.10 -19.46 66.58
N ASN A 4 -21.84 -19.53 67.00
CA ASN A 4 -20.71 -19.70 66.11
C ASN A 4 -20.67 -21.09 65.49
N GLN A 5 -20.96 -22.14 66.27
CA GLN A 5 -21.01 -23.50 65.77
C GLN A 5 -22.20 -23.73 64.85
N THR A 6 -23.33 -23.13 65.12
CA THR A 6 -24.54 -23.21 64.29
C THR A 6 -24.31 -22.47 62.94
N ASN A 7 -23.68 -21.32 62.98
CA ASN A 7 -23.35 -20.55 61.79
C ASN A 7 -22.32 -21.26 60.91
N GLU A 8 -21.27 -21.85 61.53
CA GLU A 8 -20.32 -22.65 60.79
C GLU A 8 -20.95 -23.87 60.18
N SER A 9 -21.83 -24.55 60.88
CA SER A 9 -22.56 -25.71 60.34
C SER A 9 -23.48 -25.31 59.20
N ALA A 10 -24.19 -24.20 59.34
CA ALA A 10 -25.07 -23.66 58.31
C ALA A 10 -24.25 -23.23 57.06
N ASN A 11 -23.08 -22.66 57.25
CA ASN A 11 -22.18 -22.26 56.16
C ASN A 11 -21.53 -23.47 55.44
N ARG A 12 -21.34 -24.57 56.18
CA ARG A 12 -20.75 -25.78 55.62
C ARG A 12 -21.72 -26.66 54.90
N VAL A 13 -22.99 -26.62 55.27
CA VAL A 13 -24.03 -27.54 54.75
C VAL A 13 -24.96 -26.71 53.85
N MET A 14 -24.53 -26.48 52.67
CA MET A 14 -25.44 -26.05 51.60
C MET A 14 -26.28 -27.24 51.18
N ASN A 15 -27.58 -27.04 51.00
CA ASN A 15 -28.39 -28.09 50.42
C ASN A 15 -28.11 -28.25 48.92
N ARG A 16 -28.50 -29.38 48.36
CA ARG A 16 -28.22 -29.69 46.95
C ARG A 16 -28.73 -28.63 45.98
N ALA A 17 -29.90 -28.06 46.28
CA ALA A 17 -30.47 -27.05 45.44
C ALA A 17 -29.65 -25.75 45.41
N GLU A 18 -29.11 -25.36 46.57
CA GLU A 18 -28.20 -24.18 46.67
C GLU A 18 -26.92 -24.40 45.94
N VAL A 19 -26.27 -25.57 46.08
CA VAL A 19 -25.06 -25.94 45.37
C VAL A 19 -25.30 -25.95 43.85
N GLN A 20 -26.38 -26.57 43.42
CA GLN A 20 -26.77 -26.63 42.03
C GLN A 20 -27.01 -25.23 41.46
N GLY A 21 -27.74 -24.39 42.21
CA GLY A 21 -28.02 -23.00 41.82
C GLY A 21 -26.75 -22.17 41.69
N ALA A 22 -25.78 -22.31 42.63
CA ALA A 22 -24.51 -21.65 42.55
C ALA A 22 -23.71 -22.10 41.34
N TYR A 23 -23.67 -23.41 41.06
CA TYR A 23 -23.00 -23.96 39.90
C TYR A 23 -23.64 -23.43 38.60
N ASP A 24 -24.94 -23.44 38.52
CA ASP A 24 -25.66 -22.97 37.32
C ASP A 24 -25.42 -21.49 37.06
N ARG A 25 -25.36 -20.67 38.10
CA ARG A 25 -25.01 -19.25 37.96
C ARG A 25 -23.58 -19.06 37.45
N THR A 26 -22.63 -19.81 38.01
CA THR A 26 -21.23 -19.76 37.60
C THR A 26 -21.09 -20.19 36.14
N MET A 27 -21.75 -21.28 35.76
CA MET A 27 -21.71 -21.76 34.37
C MET A 27 -22.31 -20.77 33.39
N ARG A 28 -23.41 -20.11 33.76
CA ARG A 28 -24.02 -19.06 32.94
C ARG A 28 -23.08 -17.86 32.79
N GLN A 29 -22.42 -17.46 33.87
CA GLN A 29 -21.45 -16.37 33.82
C GLN A 29 -20.27 -16.71 32.94
N ILE A 30 -19.71 -17.92 33.05
CA ILE A 30 -18.61 -18.38 32.19
C ILE A 30 -19.03 -18.38 30.73
N LYS A 31 -20.19 -18.87 30.40
CA LYS A 31 -20.73 -18.86 29.03
C LYS A 31 -20.89 -17.44 28.50
N GLN A 32 -21.40 -16.53 29.34
CA GLN A 32 -21.55 -15.14 28.95
C GLN A 32 -20.22 -14.46 28.69
N GLU A 33 -19.24 -14.66 29.59
CA GLU A 33 -17.89 -14.11 29.43
C GLU A 33 -17.19 -14.66 28.19
N SER A 34 -17.35 -15.95 27.91
CA SER A 34 -16.80 -16.58 26.71
C SER A 34 -17.44 -16.04 25.44
N SER A 35 -18.76 -15.84 25.46
CA SER A 35 -19.48 -15.28 24.33
C SER A 35 -19.06 -13.83 24.08
N ASP A 36 -18.95 -13.03 25.13
CA ASP A 36 -18.54 -11.64 25.05
C ASP A 36 -17.09 -11.52 24.53
N ALA A 37 -16.20 -12.39 25.01
CA ALA A 37 -14.80 -12.44 24.55
C ALA A 37 -14.72 -12.80 23.06
N PHE A 38 -15.53 -13.76 22.63
CA PHE A 38 -15.61 -14.16 21.23
C PHE A 38 -16.15 -13.04 20.33
N GLU A 39 -17.18 -12.33 20.78
CA GLU A 39 -17.72 -11.18 20.04
C GLU A 39 -16.71 -10.04 19.94
N ARG A 40 -15.97 -9.75 21.02
CA ARG A 40 -14.88 -8.76 20.98
C ARG A 40 -13.78 -9.17 19.99
N PHE A 41 -13.39 -10.43 20.02
CA PHE A 41 -12.41 -10.97 19.08
C PHE A 41 -12.87 -10.81 17.62
N ARG A 42 -14.12 -11.20 17.34
CA ARG A 42 -14.70 -11.05 16.00
C ARG A 42 -14.69 -9.60 15.55
N HIS A 43 -15.07 -8.69 16.43
CA HIS A 43 -15.11 -7.27 16.12
C HIS A 43 -13.72 -6.73 15.80
N VAL A 44 -12.73 -6.99 16.64
CA VAL A 44 -11.34 -6.56 16.43
C VAL A 44 -10.78 -7.14 15.13
N ARG A 45 -11.00 -8.41 14.88
CA ARG A 45 -10.59 -9.08 13.65
C ARG A 45 -11.22 -8.44 12.41
N SER A 46 -12.52 -8.21 12.46
CA SER A 46 -13.26 -7.58 11.37
C SER A 46 -12.73 -6.17 11.07
N GLU A 47 -12.51 -5.36 12.10
CA GLU A 47 -11.95 -4.03 11.98
C GLU A 47 -10.53 -4.06 11.40
N ALA A 48 -9.67 -4.94 11.90
CA ALA A 48 -8.31 -5.08 11.42
C ALA A 48 -8.27 -5.52 9.94
N CYS A 49 -9.13 -6.46 9.55
CA CYS A 49 -9.25 -6.89 8.15
C CYS A 49 -9.74 -5.75 7.26
N ARG A 50 -10.72 -4.99 7.72
CA ARG A 50 -11.27 -3.86 6.97
C ARG A 50 -10.21 -2.77 6.76
N GLU A 51 -9.49 -2.40 7.81
CA GLU A 51 -8.42 -1.40 7.75
C GLU A 51 -7.28 -1.86 6.83
N ALA A 52 -6.84 -3.11 6.96
CA ALA A 52 -5.81 -3.68 6.12
C ALA A 52 -6.23 -3.70 4.64
N ASN A 53 -7.46 -4.13 4.35
CA ASN A 53 -7.99 -4.17 2.99
C ASN A 53 -8.10 -2.77 2.38
N GLN A 54 -8.52 -1.79 3.17
CA GLN A 54 -8.58 -0.40 2.73
C GLN A 54 -7.18 0.14 2.40
N ARG A 55 -6.21 -0.14 3.27
CA ARG A 55 -4.81 0.27 3.04
C ARG A 55 -4.20 -0.40 1.81
N ILE A 56 -4.46 -1.68 1.62
CA ILE A 56 -4.03 -2.43 0.44
C ILE A 56 -4.61 -1.82 -0.84
N LYS A 57 -5.89 -1.47 -0.81
CA LYS A 57 -6.56 -0.81 -1.95
C LYS A 57 -5.91 0.53 -2.29
N GLU A 58 -5.65 1.35 -1.28
CA GLU A 58 -4.97 2.65 -1.46
C GLU A 58 -3.56 2.48 -2.05
N LEU A 59 -2.80 1.52 -1.53
CA LEU A 59 -1.46 1.22 -2.02
C LEU A 59 -1.48 0.74 -3.47
N LYS A 60 -2.43 -0.11 -3.84
CA LYS A 60 -2.60 -0.56 -5.23
C LYS A 60 -2.91 0.61 -6.17
N GLN A 61 -3.73 1.55 -5.73
CA GLN A 61 -4.02 2.77 -6.49
C GLN A 61 -2.78 3.63 -6.67
N GLN A 62 -1.94 3.76 -5.65
CA GLN A 62 -0.66 4.47 -5.73
C GLN A 62 0.30 3.79 -6.70
N ILE A 63 0.39 2.47 -6.66
CA ILE A 63 1.20 1.68 -7.60
C ILE A 63 0.76 1.94 -9.04
N THR A 64 -0.53 1.89 -9.31
CA THR A 64 -1.07 2.14 -10.65
C THR A 64 -0.72 3.55 -11.13
N ARG A 65 -0.83 4.56 -10.26
CA ARG A 65 -0.43 5.93 -10.56
C ARG A 65 1.04 6.04 -10.92
N LEU A 66 1.90 5.42 -10.09
CA LEU A 66 3.34 5.43 -10.33
C LEU A 66 3.73 4.72 -11.62
N GLU A 67 3.07 3.62 -11.95
CA GLU A 67 3.27 2.92 -13.22
C GLU A 67 2.93 3.82 -14.41
N CYS A 68 1.82 4.56 -14.34
CA CYS A 68 1.45 5.53 -15.37
C CYS A 68 2.48 6.66 -15.48
N GLU A 69 2.97 7.18 -14.36
CA GLU A 69 4.01 8.22 -14.35
C GLU A 69 5.33 7.72 -14.96
N ILE A 70 5.68 6.46 -14.73
CA ILE A 70 6.86 5.84 -15.33
C ILE A 70 6.71 5.77 -16.84
N LEU A 71 5.56 5.32 -17.34
CA LEU A 71 5.28 5.27 -18.77
C LEU A 71 5.36 6.65 -19.42
N ASP A 72 4.75 7.67 -18.80
CA ASP A 72 4.81 9.05 -19.27
C ASP A 72 6.24 9.58 -19.32
N ALA A 73 7.03 9.28 -18.30
CA ALA A 73 8.44 9.66 -18.26
C ALA A 73 9.26 8.99 -19.36
N GLN A 74 9.00 7.69 -19.62
CA GLN A 74 9.65 6.94 -20.69
C GLN A 74 9.28 7.49 -22.07
N GLU A 75 8.04 7.84 -22.30
CA GLU A 75 7.58 8.45 -23.56
C GLU A 75 8.21 9.82 -23.77
N ARG A 76 8.22 10.65 -22.74
CA ARG A 76 8.90 11.97 -22.80
C ARG A 76 10.37 11.84 -23.10
N ARG A 77 11.05 10.89 -22.46
CA ARG A 77 12.47 10.61 -22.72
C ARG A 77 12.69 10.21 -24.17
N ALA A 78 11.89 9.28 -24.67
CA ALA A 78 11.98 8.82 -26.05
C ALA A 78 11.78 9.97 -27.05
N LYS A 79 10.82 10.83 -26.81
CA LYS A 79 10.55 12.00 -27.66
C LYS A 79 11.70 13.01 -27.64
N ILE A 80 12.26 13.31 -26.47
CA ILE A 80 13.41 14.20 -26.34
C ILE A 80 14.59 13.68 -27.12
N ILE A 81 14.87 12.37 -27.01
CA ILE A 81 15.97 11.73 -27.74
C ILE A 81 15.73 11.78 -29.25
N GLU A 82 14.50 11.51 -29.70
CA GLU A 82 14.14 11.58 -31.12
C GLU A 82 14.30 12.99 -31.65
N ASP A 83 13.80 14.00 -30.96
CA ASP A 83 13.93 15.41 -31.35
C ASP A 83 15.41 15.83 -31.39
N ALA A 84 16.21 15.41 -30.41
CA ALA A 84 17.64 15.69 -30.39
C ALA A 84 18.36 15.02 -31.58
N ARG A 85 17.98 13.81 -31.95
CA ARG A 85 18.53 13.10 -33.11
C ARG A 85 18.18 13.80 -34.41
N ASP A 86 16.94 14.24 -34.54
CA ASP A 86 16.50 14.97 -35.73
C ASP A 86 17.25 16.31 -35.88
N ASN A 87 17.41 17.04 -34.81
CA ASN A 87 18.18 18.27 -34.77
C ASN A 87 19.64 18.05 -35.14
N TYR A 88 20.22 16.95 -34.63
CA TYR A 88 21.58 16.57 -34.94
C TYR A 88 21.76 16.25 -36.44
N ASN A 89 20.82 15.49 -36.99
CA ASN A 89 20.86 15.13 -38.41
C ASN A 89 20.72 16.35 -39.31
N VAL A 90 19.84 17.30 -38.96
CA VAL A 90 19.69 18.57 -39.67
C VAL A 90 21.00 19.38 -39.59
N ALA A 91 21.59 19.46 -38.41
CA ALA A 91 22.87 20.19 -38.23
C ALA A 91 24.00 19.59 -39.08
N ILE A 92 24.10 18.27 -39.12
CA ILE A 92 25.11 17.58 -39.98
C ILE A 92 24.89 17.86 -41.46
N GLN A 93 23.62 17.77 -41.89
CA GLN A 93 23.28 18.05 -43.29
C GLN A 93 23.58 19.49 -43.66
N THR A 94 23.23 20.45 -42.83
CA THR A 94 23.53 21.87 -43.02
C THR A 94 25.03 22.12 -43.08
N ALA A 95 25.80 21.50 -42.20
CA ALA A 95 27.27 21.60 -42.21
C ALA A 95 27.87 21.01 -43.48
N ALA A 96 27.36 19.87 -43.96
CA ALA A 96 27.81 19.25 -45.20
C ALA A 96 27.53 20.13 -46.43
N GLU A 97 26.36 20.73 -46.48
CA GLU A 97 25.97 21.67 -47.58
C GLU A 97 26.85 22.93 -47.54
N ALA A 98 27.12 23.50 -46.36
CA ALA A 98 27.98 24.65 -46.20
C ALA A 98 29.40 24.33 -46.62
N LYS A 99 29.90 23.13 -46.32
CA LYS A 99 31.21 22.66 -46.72
C LYS A 99 31.32 22.52 -48.23
N THR A 100 30.30 21.97 -48.88
CA THR A 100 30.23 21.82 -50.33
C THR A 100 30.23 23.18 -50.99
N HIS A 101 29.45 24.12 -50.51
CA HIS A 101 29.37 25.48 -51.01
C HIS A 101 30.73 26.20 -50.89
N ALA A 102 31.38 26.12 -49.76
CA ALA A 102 32.70 26.69 -49.54
C ALA A 102 33.76 26.12 -50.48
N ARG A 103 33.73 24.82 -50.78
CA ARG A 103 34.61 24.20 -51.78
C ARG A 103 34.38 24.73 -53.18
N MET A 104 33.09 24.86 -53.57
CA MET A 104 32.76 25.41 -54.87
C MET A 104 33.23 26.84 -55.02
N GLU A 105 33.01 27.70 -54.02
CA GLU A 105 33.47 29.06 -54.00
C GLU A 105 35.01 29.13 -54.11
N TYR A 106 35.71 28.27 -53.38
CA TYR A 106 37.17 28.20 -53.43
C TYR A 106 37.65 27.81 -54.83
N GLN A 107 37.07 26.79 -55.41
CA GLN A 107 37.42 26.33 -56.76
C GLN A 107 37.20 27.41 -57.82
N MET A 108 36.06 28.09 -57.73
CA MET A 108 35.79 29.20 -58.65
C MET A 108 36.75 30.36 -58.50
N ALA A 109 37.09 30.72 -57.25
CA ALA A 109 38.05 31.78 -56.99
C ALA A 109 39.42 31.44 -57.50
N MET A 110 39.85 30.14 -57.37
CA MET A 110 41.12 29.68 -57.89
C MET A 110 41.17 29.68 -59.45
N LEU A 111 40.06 29.34 -60.09
CA LEU A 111 39.96 29.40 -61.57
C LEU A 111 40.02 30.86 -62.10
N MET A 112 39.55 31.81 -61.30
CA MET A 112 39.54 33.22 -61.67
C MET A 112 40.79 33.98 -61.26
N ALA A 113 41.64 33.39 -60.45
CA ALA A 113 42.93 33.97 -59.99
C ALA A 113 43.96 33.93 -61.14
N GLU A 114 44.65 35.02 -61.27
CA GLU A 114 45.72 35.08 -62.25
C GLU A 114 47.07 34.59 -61.70
#